data_d32b316c127e3cf70719e9a52487bc74
#
_entry.id   d32b316c127e3cf70719e9a52487bc74
#
_cell.length_a   1.000
_cell.length_b   1.000
_cell.length_c   1.000
_cell.angle_alpha   90.00
_cell.angle_beta   90.00
_cell.angle_gamma   90.00
#
_symmetry.space_group_name_H-M   'P 1'
#
loop_
_entity.id
_entity.type
_entity.pdbx_description
1 polymer ?
#
loop_
_entity_poly.entity_id
_entity_poly.type
_entity_poly.pdbx_seq_one_letter_code
_entity_poly.pdbx_strand_id
1 'polypeptide(L)'
;VCALGAALSYLYNAQRNDLNNIKNINFYSDSRFMKIGLSTRRNLEITETMRDREKKGSLLWVLDKTKTAMGKRLIRNWTECPLYDCAAIIRRQNAVDELYGNTPLREELMSLMGGIYDMERLMTCVLYNTANAKELLSLKSTLSPLPRIKEMLSGCTSSMLKSVYDNIDLLEDVYNLVNDAISEDAPFSVREGGMIKDNFNAELDELRDIVNGGKTYLAELEKNEQEKTGIKKLKIGYNRVFGYFYEVPNAFKELVPDE
;
A
#
# COMPACT_ATOMS: atom_id res chain seq x y z
N VAL A 1 26.70 7.67 -21.65
CA VAL A 1 26.25 6.63 -22.61
C VAL A 1 26.87 5.28 -22.26
N CYS A 2 28.22 5.17 -22.17
CA CYS A 2 28.91 3.89 -21.92
C CYS A 2 28.50 3.21 -20.61
N ALA A 3 28.40 3.95 -19.49
CA ALA A 3 27.99 3.41 -18.20
C ALA A 3 26.55 2.85 -18.23
N LEU A 4 25.64 3.55 -18.93
CA LEU A 4 24.26 3.08 -19.09
C LEU A 4 24.22 1.81 -19.95
N GLY A 5 24.94 1.78 -21.08
CA GLY A 5 25.01 0.58 -21.92
C GLY A 5 25.58 -0.63 -21.17
N ALA A 6 26.63 -0.43 -20.37
CA ALA A 6 27.19 -1.49 -19.52
C ALA A 6 26.19 -1.98 -18.46
N ALA A 7 25.46 -1.07 -17.79
CA ALA A 7 24.44 -1.42 -16.80
C ALA A 7 23.27 -2.20 -17.42
N LEU A 8 22.75 -1.76 -18.57
CA LEU A 8 21.68 -2.46 -19.28
C LEU A 8 22.14 -3.85 -19.78
N SER A 9 23.34 -3.95 -20.32
CA SER A 9 23.92 -5.23 -20.75
C SER A 9 24.08 -6.19 -19.57
N TYR A 10 24.56 -5.70 -18.43
CA TYR A 10 24.66 -6.49 -17.21
C TYR A 10 23.31 -6.99 -16.73
N LEU A 11 22.32 -6.09 -16.66
CA LEU A 11 20.96 -6.46 -16.22
C LEU A 11 20.33 -7.49 -17.16
N TYR A 12 20.44 -7.29 -18.46
CA TYR A 12 19.93 -8.24 -19.44
C TYR A 12 20.55 -9.63 -19.28
N ASN A 13 21.87 -9.71 -19.11
CA ASN A 13 22.58 -10.97 -18.93
C ASN A 13 22.29 -11.63 -17.58
N ALA A 14 22.12 -10.83 -16.51
CA ALA A 14 21.88 -11.33 -15.16
C ALA A 14 20.44 -11.83 -14.96
N GLN A 15 19.44 -11.10 -15.49
CA GLN A 15 18.03 -11.43 -15.29
C GLN A 15 17.46 -12.34 -16.37
N ARG A 16 18.09 -12.42 -17.54
CA ARG A 16 17.62 -13.19 -18.71
C ARG A 16 16.19 -12.87 -19.14
N ASN A 17 15.68 -11.70 -18.78
CA ASN A 17 14.36 -11.21 -19.09
C ASN A 17 14.46 -9.91 -19.88
N ASP A 18 13.44 -9.62 -20.66
CA ASP A 18 13.30 -8.32 -21.31
C ASP A 18 13.20 -7.21 -20.25
N LEU A 19 14.03 -6.18 -20.40
CA LEU A 19 14.08 -5.04 -19.48
C LEU A 19 12.92 -4.05 -19.72
N ASN A 20 11.74 -4.54 -20.05
CA ASN A 20 10.53 -3.76 -20.38
C ASN A 20 10.06 -2.83 -19.26
N ASN A 21 10.53 -3.08 -18.03
CA ASN A 21 10.22 -2.25 -16.86
C ASN A 21 11.07 -0.97 -16.80
N ILE A 22 12.19 -0.90 -17.56
CA ILE A 22 13.05 0.29 -17.61
C ILE A 22 12.57 1.17 -18.77
N LYS A 23 11.62 2.07 -18.48
CA LYS A 23 11.02 2.94 -19.50
C LYS A 23 11.66 4.30 -19.62
N ASN A 24 12.24 4.81 -18.54
CA ASN A 24 12.75 6.18 -18.48
C ASN A 24 14.18 6.24 -17.94
N ILE A 25 14.98 7.12 -18.51
CA ILE A 25 16.33 7.42 -18.06
C ILE A 25 16.34 8.87 -17.60
N ASN A 26 16.54 9.08 -16.31
CA ASN A 26 16.67 10.41 -15.74
C ASN A 26 18.12 10.85 -15.71
N PHE A 27 18.46 11.87 -16.50
CA PHE A 27 19.74 12.53 -16.40
C PHE A 27 19.67 13.59 -15.31
N TYR A 28 20.51 13.47 -14.31
CA TYR A 28 20.70 14.53 -13.32
C TYR A 28 22.11 15.11 -13.45
N SER A 29 22.20 16.41 -13.28
CA SER A 29 23.48 17.12 -13.25
C SER A 29 23.81 17.52 -11.82
N ASP A 30 24.98 17.14 -11.36
CA ASP A 30 25.52 17.54 -10.06
C ASP A 30 25.62 19.07 -9.91
N SER A 31 25.61 19.82 -11.03
CA SER A 31 25.74 21.27 -11.02
C SER A 31 24.57 22.03 -10.39
N ARG A 32 23.43 21.35 -10.18
CA ARG A 32 22.24 21.96 -9.51
C ARG A 32 22.36 21.97 -7.99
N PHE A 33 23.26 21.17 -7.43
CA PHE A 33 23.36 21.00 -5.99
C PHE A 33 24.72 21.46 -5.47
N MET A 34 24.70 22.00 -4.27
CA MET A 34 25.94 22.30 -3.54
C MET A 34 26.61 20.98 -3.15
N LYS A 35 27.87 20.82 -3.57
CA LYS A 35 28.66 19.64 -3.23
C LYS A 35 29.14 19.72 -1.79
N ILE A 36 28.51 18.95 -0.91
CA ILE A 36 28.90 18.82 0.49
C ILE A 36 29.54 17.45 0.68
N GLY A 37 30.86 17.42 0.95
CA GLY A 37 31.59 16.18 1.20
C GLY A 37 31.13 15.45 2.46
N LEU A 38 31.43 14.16 2.58
CA LEU A 38 31.03 13.35 3.72
C LEU A 38 31.57 13.86 5.05
N SER A 39 32.83 14.33 5.09
CA SER A 39 33.44 14.94 6.28
C SER A 39 32.72 16.21 6.69
N THR A 40 32.37 17.06 5.72
CA THR A 40 31.62 18.30 5.97
C THR A 40 30.22 18.03 6.50
N ARG A 41 29.50 17.05 5.90
CA ARG A 41 28.18 16.63 6.39
C ARG A 41 28.24 16.17 7.85
N ARG A 42 29.26 15.40 8.19
CA ARG A 42 29.49 14.92 9.55
C ARG A 42 29.84 16.03 10.52
N ASN A 43 30.77 16.91 10.15
CA ASN A 43 31.25 18.02 11.01
C ASN A 43 30.13 19.06 11.26
N LEU A 44 29.23 19.26 10.30
CA LEU A 44 28.05 20.13 10.44
C LEU A 44 26.84 19.42 11.06
N GLU A 45 26.97 18.15 11.43
CA GLU A 45 25.89 17.35 12.02
C GLU A 45 24.58 17.45 11.23
N ILE A 46 24.67 17.35 9.91
CA ILE A 46 23.53 17.58 9.02
C ILE A 46 22.43 16.52 9.23
N THR A 47 22.79 15.25 9.28
CA THR A 47 21.84 14.13 9.38
C THR A 47 21.91 13.36 10.69
N GLU A 48 23.08 13.40 11.34
CA GLU A 48 23.36 12.70 12.60
C GLU A 48 24.38 13.47 13.41
N THR A 49 24.39 13.28 14.72
CA THR A 49 25.36 13.88 15.62
C THR A 49 26.72 13.22 15.47
N MET A 50 27.78 14.00 15.69
CA MET A 50 29.17 13.51 15.55
C MET A 50 29.55 12.50 16.61
N ARG A 51 29.04 12.70 17.85
CA ARG A 51 29.37 11.87 19.01
C ARG A 51 28.65 10.56 19.00
N ASP A 52 27.31 10.57 18.93
CA ASP A 52 26.47 9.40 19.19
C ASP A 52 25.90 8.79 17.91
N ARG A 53 26.10 9.46 16.75
CA ARG A 53 25.54 9.11 15.44
C ARG A 53 24.02 8.97 15.47
N GLU A 54 23.36 9.75 16.29
CA GLU A 54 21.91 9.80 16.39
C GLU A 54 21.34 10.91 15.54
N LYS A 55 20.11 10.70 15.04
CA LYS A 55 19.36 11.76 14.34
C LYS A 55 19.02 12.91 15.28
N LYS A 56 18.68 12.62 16.53
CA LYS A 56 18.32 13.62 17.55
C LYS A 56 19.50 14.56 17.80
N GLY A 57 19.27 15.87 17.67
CA GLY A 57 20.30 16.90 17.80
C GLY A 57 20.92 17.34 16.47
N SER A 58 20.68 16.64 15.35
CA SER A 58 21.15 17.05 14.03
C SER A 58 20.26 18.14 13.40
N LEU A 59 20.75 18.78 12.34
CA LEU A 59 19.99 19.74 11.55
C LEU A 59 18.71 19.08 11.00
N LEU A 60 18.80 17.87 10.45
CA LEU A 60 17.68 17.10 9.93
C LEU A 60 16.61 16.85 11.00
N TRP A 61 17.02 16.60 12.25
CA TRP A 61 16.06 16.39 13.33
C TRP A 61 15.22 17.64 13.63
N VAL A 62 15.84 18.83 13.53
CA VAL A 62 15.12 20.11 13.73
C VAL A 62 14.14 20.35 12.58
N LEU A 63 14.56 20.12 11.34
CA LEU A 63 13.78 20.40 10.12
C LEU A 63 12.69 19.38 9.84
N ASP A 64 12.89 18.10 10.21
CA ASP A 64 11.95 17.04 9.87
C ASP A 64 10.71 17.07 10.77
N LYS A 65 9.70 17.79 10.32
CA LYS A 65 8.33 17.80 10.85
C LYS A 65 7.35 17.14 9.92
N THR A 66 7.85 16.36 8.96
CA THR A 66 7.05 15.69 7.93
C THR A 66 6.09 14.66 8.52
N LYS A 67 4.95 14.50 7.88
CA LYS A 67 3.90 13.55 8.29
C LYS A 67 3.95 12.23 7.55
N THR A 68 4.62 12.19 6.38
CA THR A 68 4.66 11.01 5.50
C THR A 68 6.07 10.44 5.41
N ALA A 69 6.18 9.14 5.11
CA ALA A 69 7.47 8.49 4.88
C ALA A 69 8.20 9.08 3.65
N MET A 70 7.46 9.38 2.58
CA MET A 70 7.98 10.03 1.37
C MET A 70 8.50 11.43 1.68
N GLY A 71 7.78 12.21 2.49
CA GLY A 71 8.24 13.52 2.97
C GLY A 71 9.53 13.43 3.79
N LYS A 72 9.67 12.41 4.65
CA LYS A 72 10.92 12.18 5.42
C LYS A 72 12.12 11.90 4.50
N ARG A 73 11.91 11.14 3.44
CA ARG A 73 12.96 10.90 2.43
C ARG A 73 13.31 12.18 1.68
N LEU A 74 12.29 12.95 1.30
CA LEU A 74 12.48 14.18 0.55
C LEU A 74 13.22 15.25 1.37
N ILE A 75 12.83 15.52 2.63
CA ILE A 75 13.48 16.52 3.48
C ILE A 75 14.93 16.11 3.79
N ARG A 76 15.19 14.81 3.99
CA ARG A 76 16.55 14.30 4.13
C ARG A 76 17.38 14.57 2.89
N ASN A 77 16.87 14.26 1.71
CA ASN A 77 17.57 14.53 0.44
C ASN A 77 17.84 16.02 0.25
N TRP A 78 16.87 16.88 0.54
CA TRP A 78 17.05 18.33 0.44
C TRP A 78 18.11 18.86 1.40
N THR A 79 18.22 18.26 2.57
CA THR A 79 19.22 18.64 3.59
C THR A 79 20.61 18.13 3.21
N GLU A 80 20.72 16.95 2.64
CA GLU A 80 21.99 16.37 2.19
C GLU A 80 22.50 16.97 0.87
N CYS A 81 21.56 17.40 0.00
CA CYS A 81 21.85 17.96 -1.33
C CYS A 81 21.16 19.32 -1.50
N PRO A 82 21.64 20.38 -0.82
CA PRO A 82 21.05 21.72 -0.94
C PRO A 82 21.18 22.23 -2.37
N LEU A 83 20.19 23.03 -2.77
CA LEU A 83 20.20 23.68 -4.07
C LEU A 83 21.28 24.77 -4.12
N TYR A 84 21.87 24.96 -5.30
CA TYR A 84 22.80 26.05 -5.59
C TYR A 84 22.14 27.19 -6.39
N ASP A 85 21.11 26.87 -7.18
CA ASP A 85 20.40 27.83 -8.02
C ASP A 85 19.48 28.72 -7.18
N CYS A 86 19.75 30.02 -7.20
CA CYS A 86 18.95 31.01 -6.46
C CYS A 86 17.48 31.03 -6.88
N ALA A 87 17.16 30.86 -8.17
CA ALA A 87 15.78 30.87 -8.63
C ALA A 87 14.99 29.69 -8.08
N ALA A 88 15.60 28.51 -8.05
CA ALA A 88 14.99 27.32 -7.45
C ALA A 88 14.85 27.43 -5.92
N ILE A 89 15.79 28.08 -5.24
CA ILE A 89 15.70 28.37 -3.79
C ILE A 89 14.51 29.31 -3.52
N ILE A 90 14.46 30.45 -4.22
CA ILE A 90 13.38 31.43 -4.07
C ILE A 90 12.01 30.78 -4.36
N ARG A 91 11.91 29.92 -5.37
CA ARG A 91 10.67 29.20 -5.67
C ARG A 91 10.19 28.36 -4.47
N ARG A 92 11.11 27.68 -3.75
CA ARG A 92 10.76 26.93 -2.53
C ARG A 92 10.38 27.86 -1.38
N GLN A 93 11.14 28.95 -1.19
CA GLN A 93 10.87 29.90 -0.14
C GLN A 93 9.51 30.58 -0.30
N ASN A 94 9.10 30.95 -1.51
CA ASN A 94 7.79 31.52 -1.78
C ASN A 94 6.65 30.55 -1.41
N ALA A 95 6.82 29.25 -1.66
CA ALA A 95 5.82 28.26 -1.25
C ALA A 95 5.75 28.10 0.27
N VAL A 96 6.90 28.16 0.94
CA VAL A 96 6.96 28.13 2.42
C VAL A 96 6.32 29.38 3.01
N ASP A 97 6.60 30.54 2.45
CA ASP A 97 6.07 31.84 2.91
C ASP A 97 4.53 31.86 2.78
N GLU A 98 4.00 31.42 1.64
CA GLU A 98 2.55 31.30 1.43
C GLU A 98 1.88 30.37 2.46
N LEU A 99 2.45 29.19 2.71
CA LEU A 99 1.93 28.26 3.72
C LEU A 99 2.17 28.75 5.15
N TYR A 100 3.23 29.51 5.40
CA TYR A 100 3.49 30.12 6.70
C TYR A 100 2.46 31.21 7.02
N GLY A 101 2.13 32.03 6.04
CA GLY A 101 1.12 33.09 6.17
C GLY A 101 -0.31 32.56 6.29
N ASN A 102 -0.58 31.32 5.85
CA ASN A 102 -1.91 30.71 5.89
C ASN A 102 -1.93 29.51 6.84
N THR A 103 -2.03 29.77 8.13
CA THR A 103 -2.04 28.73 9.17
C THR A 103 -3.18 27.72 9.03
N PRO A 104 -4.45 28.12 8.76
CA PRO A 104 -5.53 27.16 8.57
C PRO A 104 -5.25 26.19 7.44
N LEU A 105 -4.82 26.67 6.26
CA LEU A 105 -4.47 25.84 5.12
C LEU A 105 -3.35 24.85 5.48
N ARG A 106 -2.30 25.34 6.13
CA ARG A 106 -1.15 24.51 6.54
C ARG A 106 -1.55 23.38 7.48
N GLU A 107 -2.34 23.70 8.52
CA GLU A 107 -2.75 22.72 9.53
C GLU A 107 -3.69 21.66 8.95
N GLU A 108 -4.64 22.06 8.09
CA GLU A 108 -5.53 21.13 7.41
C GLU A 108 -4.74 20.19 6.47
N LEU A 109 -3.80 20.74 5.66
CA LEU A 109 -2.90 19.93 4.83
C LEU A 109 -2.09 18.95 5.67
N MET A 110 -1.54 19.37 6.80
CA MET A 110 -0.77 18.51 7.69
C MET A 110 -1.63 17.39 8.29
N SER A 111 -2.88 17.67 8.61
CA SER A 111 -3.84 16.68 9.10
C SER A 111 -4.14 15.63 8.04
N LEU A 112 -4.48 16.06 6.82
CA LEU A 112 -4.78 15.16 5.70
C LEU A 112 -3.59 14.29 5.31
N MET A 113 -2.38 14.86 5.31
CA MET A 113 -1.16 14.11 5.03
C MET A 113 -0.85 13.03 6.09
N GLY A 114 -1.37 13.15 7.30
CA GLY A 114 -1.18 12.15 8.35
C GLY A 114 -1.78 10.78 8.03
N GLY A 115 -2.78 10.72 7.15
CA GLY A 115 -3.42 9.48 6.67
C GLY A 115 -2.77 8.88 5.42
N ILE A 116 -1.74 9.50 4.85
CA ILE A 116 -1.09 9.03 3.62
C ILE A 116 0.00 8.01 3.97
N TYR A 117 -0.18 6.78 3.51
CA TYR A 117 0.81 5.71 3.64
C TYR A 117 1.97 5.88 2.64
N ASP A 118 2.98 5.04 2.79
CA ASP A 118 4.14 5.03 1.89
C ASP A 118 3.78 4.47 0.51
N MET A 119 3.40 5.37 -0.41
CA MET A 119 3.00 5.04 -1.77
C MET A 119 4.09 4.30 -2.54
N GLU A 120 5.37 4.68 -2.38
CA GLU A 120 6.48 4.03 -3.07
C GLU A 120 6.60 2.56 -2.65
N ARG A 121 6.42 2.27 -1.35
CA ARG A 121 6.41 0.90 -0.83
C ARG A 121 5.20 0.12 -1.34
N LEU A 122 4.02 0.71 -1.30
CA LEU A 122 2.78 0.06 -1.78
C LEU A 122 2.89 -0.27 -3.27
N MET A 123 3.36 0.68 -4.09
CA MET A 123 3.57 0.44 -5.52
C MET A 123 4.60 -0.66 -5.78
N THR A 124 5.64 -0.74 -4.96
CA THR A 124 6.62 -1.82 -5.06
C THR A 124 5.96 -3.18 -4.82
N CYS A 125 5.11 -3.31 -3.78
CA CYS A 125 4.37 -4.55 -3.52
C CYS A 125 3.44 -4.93 -4.69
N VAL A 126 2.76 -3.94 -5.30
CA VAL A 126 1.90 -4.17 -6.46
C VAL A 126 2.72 -4.65 -7.66
N LEU A 127 3.84 -3.98 -7.99
CA LEU A 127 4.69 -4.34 -9.12
C LEU A 127 5.31 -5.74 -9.01
N TYR A 128 5.63 -6.18 -7.79
CA TYR A 128 6.15 -7.52 -7.53
C TYR A 128 5.07 -8.57 -7.30
N ASN A 129 3.78 -8.24 -7.44
CA ASN A 129 2.64 -9.13 -7.18
C ASN A 129 2.66 -9.73 -5.76
N THR A 130 3.15 -8.98 -4.78
CA THR A 130 3.20 -9.38 -3.37
C THR A 130 2.18 -8.63 -2.51
N ALA A 131 1.45 -7.70 -3.12
CA ALA A 131 0.44 -6.90 -2.43
C ALA A 131 -0.70 -7.78 -1.93
N ASN A 132 -1.06 -7.62 -0.65
CA ASN A 132 -2.24 -8.23 -0.06
C ASN A 132 -3.42 -7.25 -0.03
N ALA A 133 -4.61 -7.74 0.34
CA ALA A 133 -5.82 -6.91 0.37
C ALA A 133 -5.69 -5.69 1.31
N LYS A 134 -5.02 -5.82 2.46
CA LYS A 134 -4.80 -4.69 3.39
C LYS A 134 -3.87 -3.63 2.81
N GLU A 135 -2.90 -4.01 2.01
CA GLU A 135 -2.04 -3.06 1.30
C GLU A 135 -2.80 -2.33 0.20
N LEU A 136 -3.74 -2.98 -0.49
CA LEU A 136 -4.64 -2.33 -1.43
C LEU A 136 -5.61 -1.36 -0.71
N LEU A 137 -6.15 -1.74 0.44
CA LEU A 137 -6.94 -0.82 1.29
C LEU A 137 -6.10 0.37 1.78
N SER A 138 -4.83 0.16 2.11
CA SER A 138 -3.91 1.25 2.46
C SER A 138 -3.65 2.18 1.27
N LEU A 139 -3.60 1.64 0.05
CA LEU A 139 -3.54 2.44 -1.18
C LEU A 139 -4.81 3.28 -1.35
N LYS A 140 -6.00 2.68 -1.22
CA LYS A 140 -7.29 3.40 -1.23
C LYS A 140 -7.30 4.53 -0.20
N SER A 141 -6.89 4.25 1.04
CA SER A 141 -6.83 5.25 2.12
C SER A 141 -5.85 6.39 1.81
N THR A 142 -4.77 6.10 1.08
CA THR A 142 -3.80 7.11 0.62
C THR A 142 -4.37 8.01 -0.47
N LEU A 143 -5.21 7.47 -1.35
CA LEU A 143 -5.85 8.23 -2.43
C LEU A 143 -7.03 9.08 -1.93
N SER A 144 -7.72 8.63 -0.89
CA SER A 144 -8.92 9.28 -0.34
C SER A 144 -8.76 10.78 -0.04
N PRO A 145 -7.68 11.30 0.57
CA PRO A 145 -7.54 12.72 0.85
C PRO A 145 -7.09 13.57 -0.35
N LEU A 146 -6.68 12.97 -1.48
CA LEU A 146 -6.12 13.70 -2.63
C LEU A 146 -7.08 14.74 -3.23
N PRO A 147 -8.39 14.46 -3.44
CA PRO A 147 -9.32 15.47 -3.96
C PRO A 147 -9.36 16.71 -3.07
N ARG A 148 -9.43 16.54 -1.75
CA ARG A 148 -9.45 17.66 -0.81
C ARG A 148 -8.14 18.42 -0.79
N ILE A 149 -7.00 17.73 -0.82
CA ILE A 149 -5.67 18.36 -0.93
C ILE A 149 -5.58 19.18 -2.22
N LYS A 150 -6.02 18.64 -3.34
CA LYS A 150 -6.02 19.35 -4.63
C LYS A 150 -6.91 20.59 -4.59
N GLU A 151 -8.11 20.47 -4.05
CA GLU A 151 -9.03 21.60 -3.86
C GLU A 151 -8.39 22.73 -3.04
N MET A 152 -7.75 22.38 -1.92
CA MET A 152 -7.07 23.34 -1.06
C MET A 152 -5.92 24.08 -1.75
N LEU A 153 -5.19 23.38 -2.61
CA LEU A 153 -4.10 23.96 -3.38
C LEU A 153 -4.55 24.85 -4.53
N SER A 154 -5.81 24.77 -4.95
CA SER A 154 -6.35 25.57 -6.05
C SER A 154 -6.26 27.07 -5.84
N GLY A 155 -6.35 27.53 -4.58
CA GLY A 155 -6.23 28.93 -4.19
C GLY A 155 -4.79 29.42 -4.01
N CYS A 156 -3.79 28.56 -4.13
CA CYS A 156 -2.38 28.94 -3.93
C CYS A 156 -1.84 29.74 -5.12
N THR A 157 -0.94 30.67 -4.83
CA THR A 157 -0.36 31.58 -5.82
C THR A 157 1.07 31.26 -6.18
N SER A 158 1.86 30.67 -5.28
CA SER A 158 3.25 30.33 -5.54
C SER A 158 3.41 29.30 -6.66
N SER A 159 4.40 29.51 -7.50
CA SER A 159 4.63 28.65 -8.68
C SER A 159 4.90 27.17 -8.32
N MET A 160 5.45 26.92 -7.12
CA MET A 160 5.69 25.56 -6.66
C MET A 160 4.39 24.87 -6.28
N LEU A 161 3.51 25.51 -5.49
CA LEU A 161 2.23 24.91 -5.09
C LEU A 161 1.28 24.76 -6.28
N LYS A 162 1.27 25.73 -7.22
CA LYS A 162 0.56 25.57 -8.50
C LYS A 162 1.04 24.35 -9.28
N SER A 163 2.36 24.19 -9.39
CA SER A 163 2.92 23.01 -10.06
C SER A 163 2.53 21.71 -9.37
N VAL A 164 2.41 21.68 -8.04
CA VAL A 164 1.89 20.52 -7.32
C VAL A 164 0.43 20.30 -7.65
N TYR A 165 -0.40 21.34 -7.59
CA TYR A 165 -1.82 21.27 -7.96
C TYR A 165 -2.03 20.71 -9.36
N ASP A 166 -1.29 21.22 -10.36
CA ASP A 166 -1.40 20.79 -11.76
C ASP A 166 -0.99 19.34 -11.98
N ASN A 167 -0.03 18.85 -11.21
CA ASN A 167 0.52 17.49 -11.33
C ASN A 167 -0.14 16.44 -10.42
N ILE A 168 -1.03 16.81 -9.51
CA ILE A 168 -1.77 15.82 -8.72
C ILE A 168 -2.80 15.13 -9.63
N ASP A 169 -2.57 13.85 -9.87
CA ASP A 169 -3.57 12.94 -10.41
C ASP A 169 -4.35 12.31 -9.25
N LEU A 170 -5.67 12.34 -9.31
CA LEU A 170 -6.54 11.83 -8.26
C LEU A 170 -6.65 10.30 -8.27
N LEU A 171 -6.31 9.66 -9.40
CA LEU A 171 -6.38 8.20 -9.60
C LEU A 171 -7.76 7.64 -9.17
N GLU A 172 -8.83 8.32 -9.58
CA GLU A 172 -10.20 7.95 -9.20
C GLU A 172 -10.60 6.56 -9.69
N ASP A 173 -10.11 6.16 -10.85
CA ASP A 173 -10.27 4.83 -11.41
C ASP A 173 -9.69 3.74 -10.49
N VAL A 174 -8.46 3.95 -9.99
CA VAL A 174 -7.80 3.03 -9.05
C VAL A 174 -8.52 3.02 -7.71
N TYR A 175 -8.90 4.20 -7.20
CA TYR A 175 -9.65 4.31 -5.96
C TYR A 175 -10.97 3.52 -6.03
N ASN A 176 -11.75 3.74 -7.09
CA ASN A 176 -13.04 3.08 -7.28
C ASN A 176 -12.86 1.57 -7.47
N LEU A 177 -11.89 1.13 -8.27
CA LEU A 177 -11.60 -0.28 -8.46
C LEU A 177 -11.31 -1.00 -7.13
N VAL A 178 -10.45 -0.44 -6.30
CA VAL A 178 -10.13 -1.03 -5.00
C VAL A 178 -11.32 -0.96 -4.05
N ASN A 179 -12.04 0.18 -4.06
CA ASN A 179 -13.24 0.36 -3.24
C ASN A 179 -14.31 -0.66 -3.56
N ASP A 180 -14.56 -0.95 -4.82
CA ASP A 180 -15.62 -1.84 -5.26
C ASP A 180 -15.23 -3.31 -5.14
N ALA A 181 -13.95 -3.62 -5.32
CA ALA A 181 -13.45 -4.99 -5.31
C ALA A 181 -13.15 -5.52 -3.92
N ILE A 182 -12.52 -4.74 -3.04
CA ILE A 182 -11.93 -5.23 -1.80
C ILE A 182 -12.83 -4.97 -0.59
N SER A 183 -13.08 -6.02 0.20
CA SER A 183 -13.80 -5.93 1.47
C SER A 183 -13.00 -5.12 2.49
N GLU A 184 -13.67 -4.26 3.27
CA GLU A 184 -13.03 -3.47 4.32
C GLU A 184 -12.45 -4.35 5.45
N ASP A 185 -13.11 -5.49 5.72
CA ASP A 185 -12.70 -6.49 6.70
C ASP A 185 -11.81 -7.58 6.10
N ALA A 186 -11.21 -7.31 4.94
CA ALA A 186 -10.37 -8.28 4.24
C ALA A 186 -9.29 -8.87 5.16
N PRO A 187 -9.12 -10.21 5.20
CA PRO A 187 -8.09 -10.85 5.99
C PRO A 187 -6.70 -10.56 5.43
N PHE A 188 -5.67 -10.85 6.22
CA PHE A 188 -4.29 -10.66 5.80
C PHE A 188 -3.85 -11.68 4.73
N SER A 189 -4.31 -12.91 4.85
CA SER A 189 -3.90 -14.02 3.99
C SER A 189 -4.96 -14.36 2.94
N VAL A 190 -4.54 -14.53 1.70
CA VAL A 190 -5.41 -15.00 0.59
C VAL A 190 -6.09 -16.32 0.90
N ARG A 191 -5.44 -17.17 1.72
CA ARG A 191 -5.95 -18.50 2.09
C ARG A 191 -7.21 -18.46 2.96
N GLU A 192 -7.44 -17.36 3.65
CA GLU A 192 -8.61 -17.19 4.53
C GLU A 192 -9.91 -16.92 3.75
N GLY A 193 -9.79 -16.46 2.49
CA GLY A 193 -10.94 -16.08 1.67
C GLY A 193 -11.58 -14.75 2.11
N GLY A 194 -12.73 -14.39 1.49
CA GLY A 194 -13.50 -13.21 1.89
C GLY A 194 -12.87 -11.84 1.57
N MET A 195 -11.86 -11.81 0.71
CA MET A 195 -11.18 -10.56 0.35
C MET A 195 -11.97 -9.70 -0.63
N ILE A 196 -12.64 -10.33 -1.57
CA ILE A 196 -13.39 -9.67 -2.63
C ILE A 196 -14.83 -9.45 -2.13
N LYS A 197 -15.38 -8.29 -2.38
CA LYS A 197 -16.79 -7.97 -2.09
C LYS A 197 -17.74 -8.84 -2.88
N ASP A 198 -18.92 -9.09 -2.32
CA ASP A 198 -20.01 -9.74 -3.04
C ASP A 198 -20.50 -8.83 -4.18
N ASN A 199 -20.96 -9.42 -5.26
CA ASN A 199 -21.40 -8.75 -6.49
C ASN A 199 -20.29 -8.00 -7.27
N PHE A 200 -19.02 -8.20 -6.94
CA PHE A 200 -17.91 -7.66 -7.75
C PHE A 200 -17.58 -8.55 -8.95
N ASN A 201 -17.68 -9.86 -8.80
CA ASN A 201 -17.41 -10.81 -9.87
C ASN A 201 -18.44 -11.94 -9.83
N ALA A 202 -19.27 -12.02 -10.88
CA ALA A 202 -20.38 -12.98 -10.97
C ALA A 202 -19.93 -14.44 -10.89
N GLU A 203 -18.79 -14.79 -11.51
CA GLU A 203 -18.25 -16.15 -11.48
C GLU A 203 -17.83 -16.55 -10.05
N LEU A 204 -17.21 -15.59 -9.31
CA LEU A 204 -16.84 -15.82 -7.92
C LEU A 204 -18.07 -15.98 -7.01
N ASP A 205 -19.11 -15.20 -7.25
CA ASP A 205 -20.34 -15.28 -6.48
C ASP A 205 -21.07 -16.60 -6.74
N GLU A 206 -21.14 -17.06 -7.99
CA GLU A 206 -21.65 -18.38 -8.35
C GLU A 206 -20.88 -19.51 -7.61
N LEU A 207 -19.55 -19.43 -7.60
CA LEU A 207 -18.73 -20.41 -6.86
C LEU A 207 -18.98 -20.37 -5.36
N ARG A 208 -19.20 -19.18 -4.79
CA ARG A 208 -19.56 -19.03 -3.37
C ARG A 208 -20.92 -19.65 -3.07
N ASP A 209 -21.89 -19.43 -3.95
CA ASP A 209 -23.24 -19.98 -3.80
C ASP A 209 -23.21 -21.51 -3.85
N ILE A 210 -22.41 -22.10 -4.76
CA ILE A 210 -22.21 -23.55 -4.83
C ILE A 210 -21.59 -24.07 -3.51
N VAL A 211 -20.55 -23.39 -2.98
CA VAL A 211 -19.89 -23.81 -1.74
C VAL A 211 -20.82 -23.67 -0.54
N ASN A 212 -21.57 -22.57 -0.44
CA ASN A 212 -22.50 -22.32 0.63
C ASN A 212 -23.74 -23.20 0.52
N GLY A 213 -24.27 -23.39 -0.69
CA GLY A 213 -25.35 -24.31 -0.98
C GLY A 213 -24.99 -25.74 -0.62
N GLY A 214 -23.79 -26.20 -0.93
CA GLY A 214 -23.27 -27.50 -0.51
C GLY A 214 -23.23 -27.67 1.02
N LYS A 215 -22.82 -26.65 1.76
CA LYS A 215 -22.85 -26.69 3.23
C LYS A 215 -24.27 -26.75 3.79
N THR A 216 -25.19 -25.99 3.20
CA THR A 216 -26.60 -25.99 3.60
C THR A 216 -27.23 -27.36 3.32
N TYR A 217 -26.99 -27.91 2.14
CA TYR A 217 -27.44 -29.24 1.76
C TYR A 217 -26.93 -30.34 2.70
N LEU A 218 -25.63 -30.29 3.06
CA LEU A 218 -25.06 -31.25 4.01
C LEU A 218 -25.66 -31.13 5.40
N ALA A 219 -25.96 -29.89 5.86
CA ALA A 219 -26.63 -29.66 7.15
C ALA A 219 -28.08 -30.16 7.14
N GLU A 220 -28.80 -29.97 6.04
CA GLU A 220 -30.16 -30.53 5.87
C GLU A 220 -30.14 -32.05 5.80
N LEU A 221 -29.17 -32.63 5.09
CA LEU A 221 -28.98 -34.07 5.01
C LEU A 221 -28.69 -34.67 6.41
N GLU A 222 -27.77 -34.04 7.16
CA GLU A 222 -27.46 -34.43 8.53
C GLU A 222 -28.72 -34.43 9.42
N LYS A 223 -29.52 -33.37 9.34
CA LYS A 223 -30.75 -33.23 10.11
C LYS A 223 -31.78 -34.30 9.72
N ASN A 224 -31.99 -34.51 8.42
CA ASN A 224 -32.92 -35.52 7.89
C ASN A 224 -32.53 -36.93 8.33
N GLU A 225 -31.24 -37.28 8.30
CA GLU A 225 -30.76 -38.58 8.73
C GLU A 225 -30.80 -38.72 10.27
N GLN A 226 -30.61 -37.65 11.04
CA GLN A 226 -30.83 -37.65 12.48
C GLN A 226 -32.32 -37.92 12.84
N GLU A 227 -33.24 -37.33 12.07
CA GLU A 227 -34.69 -37.56 12.26
C GLU A 227 -35.13 -38.97 11.88
N LYS A 228 -34.61 -39.54 10.77
CA LYS A 228 -34.92 -40.90 10.32
C LYS A 228 -34.35 -41.99 11.22
N THR A 229 -33.10 -41.82 11.66
CA THR A 229 -32.41 -42.82 12.49
C THR A 229 -32.67 -42.67 13.99
N GLY A 230 -33.17 -41.49 14.42
CA GLY A 230 -33.30 -41.15 15.85
C GLY A 230 -31.96 -40.84 16.54
N ILE A 231 -30.86 -40.83 15.82
CA ILE A 231 -29.52 -40.63 16.36
C ILE A 231 -29.17 -39.15 16.38
N LYS A 232 -29.51 -38.45 17.45
CA LYS A 232 -29.30 -36.99 17.62
C LYS A 232 -27.84 -36.52 17.53
N LYS A 233 -26.86 -37.42 17.60
CA LYS A 233 -25.43 -37.12 17.53
C LYS A 233 -24.76 -37.59 16.23
N LEU A 234 -25.53 -37.99 15.23
CA LEU A 234 -25.05 -38.26 13.91
C LEU A 234 -24.48 -36.99 13.29
N LYS A 235 -23.30 -37.06 12.70
CA LYS A 235 -22.66 -35.96 11.98
C LYS A 235 -22.18 -36.43 10.62
N ILE A 236 -22.06 -35.51 9.67
CA ILE A 236 -21.40 -35.74 8.41
C ILE A 236 -19.96 -35.25 8.51
N GLY A 237 -19.01 -36.18 8.39
CA GLY A 237 -17.59 -35.90 8.31
C GLY A 237 -17.07 -35.97 6.88
N TYR A 238 -15.90 -35.36 6.63
CA TYR A 238 -15.18 -35.44 5.36
C TYR A 238 -13.74 -35.85 5.61
N ASN A 239 -13.27 -36.77 4.80
CA ASN A 239 -11.86 -37.12 4.81
C ASN A 239 -11.38 -37.32 3.36
N ARG A 240 -10.10 -37.01 3.11
CA ARG A 240 -9.53 -37.06 1.75
C ARG A 240 -9.51 -38.42 1.09
N VAL A 241 -9.55 -39.48 1.89
CA VAL A 241 -9.47 -40.89 1.39
C VAL A 241 -10.87 -41.45 1.08
N PHE A 242 -11.83 -41.19 1.96
CA PHE A 242 -13.18 -41.76 1.88
C PHE A 242 -14.26 -40.80 1.38
N GLY A 243 -13.92 -39.49 1.25
CA GLY A 243 -14.93 -38.48 0.92
C GLY A 243 -15.82 -38.15 2.12
N TYR A 244 -17.09 -37.91 1.87
CA TYR A 244 -18.08 -37.65 2.90
C TYR A 244 -18.56 -38.97 3.51
N PHE A 245 -18.71 -38.99 4.85
CA PHE A 245 -19.17 -40.19 5.58
C PHE A 245 -20.01 -39.76 6.80
N TYR A 246 -20.88 -40.64 7.26
CA TYR A 246 -21.64 -40.47 8.48
C TYR A 246 -20.80 -40.93 9.68
N GLU A 247 -20.70 -40.07 10.70
CA GLU A 247 -20.04 -40.37 11.95
C GLU A 247 -21.08 -40.58 13.04
N VAL A 248 -21.12 -41.80 13.61
CA VAL A 248 -22.05 -42.19 14.66
C VAL A 248 -21.26 -42.58 15.90
N PRO A 249 -21.54 -41.97 17.09
CA PRO A 249 -20.89 -42.40 18.33
C PRO A 249 -21.19 -43.85 18.68
N ASN A 250 -20.23 -44.60 19.20
CA ASN A 250 -20.34 -46.03 19.53
C ASN A 250 -21.56 -46.36 20.40
N ALA A 251 -22.06 -45.44 21.22
CA ALA A 251 -23.23 -45.63 22.05
C ALA A 251 -24.54 -45.81 21.24
N PHE A 252 -24.56 -45.45 19.97
CA PHE A 252 -25.74 -45.55 19.07
C PHE A 252 -25.54 -46.52 17.94
N LYS A 253 -24.53 -47.38 18.00
CA LYS A 253 -24.19 -48.34 16.94
C LYS A 253 -25.34 -49.30 16.62
N GLU A 254 -26.14 -49.70 17.61
CA GLU A 254 -27.29 -50.61 17.45
C GLU A 254 -28.49 -49.97 16.71
N LEU A 255 -28.48 -48.66 16.59
CA LEU A 255 -29.55 -47.91 15.87
C LEU A 255 -29.19 -47.60 14.41
N VAL A 256 -28.02 -48.02 13.97
CA VAL A 256 -27.61 -47.86 12.57
C VAL A 256 -28.26 -48.96 11.75
N PRO A 257 -29.03 -48.62 10.67
CA PRO A 257 -29.62 -49.60 9.78
C PRO A 257 -28.53 -50.45 9.09
N ASP A 258 -28.82 -51.71 8.82
CA ASP A 258 -27.89 -52.65 8.14
C ASP A 258 -27.80 -52.41 6.61
N GLU A 259 -28.38 -51.33 6.08
CA GLU A 259 -28.33 -50.96 4.63
C GLU A 259 -27.49 -49.72 4.38
#